data_ec4fa3e45a6621b11d8e615d3252049f
#
_entry.id   ec4fa3e45a6621b11d8e615d3252049f
#
_cell.length_a   1.000
_cell.length_b   1.000
_cell.length_c   1.000
_cell.angle_alpha   90.00
_cell.angle_beta   90.00
_cell.angle_gamma   90.00
#
_symmetry.space_group_name_H-M   'P 1'
#
loop_
_entity.id
_entity.type
_entity.pdbx_description
1 polymer ?
#
loop_
_entity_poly.entity_id
_entity_poly.type
_entity_poly.pdbx_seq_one_letter_code
_entity_poly.pdbx_strand_id
1 'polypeptide(L)'
;MCIRDRFQIALADGTTVSAKSVIYAAGTSYRKLDVPGAELPGVSYCATCDGAFYQGKTVAVIGGGDTALGDALYLARMAKTVYLVHRRDAFRANAALQESVKQTENIVLVTNAVPTAVVGEKRVSALRIDHNGQPEELILDGVFVAIGSVPNTEPLRGLADLDAHGYVKAGEDGITSLDGLFAAGDVRTKLLRQVVTAAADGANCVASAEQYLLQNEKRW
;
A
#
# COMPACT_ATOMS: atom_id res chain seq x y z
N MET A 1 -9.92 14.50 20.71
CA MET A 1 -10.92 14.71 21.80
C MET A 1 -11.98 15.66 21.27
N CYS A 2 -13.21 15.18 21.13
CA CYS A 2 -14.33 16.04 20.70
C CYS A 2 -14.87 16.80 21.91
N ILE A 3 -14.77 18.11 21.89
CA ILE A 3 -15.51 18.97 22.84
C ILE A 3 -16.77 19.40 22.10
N ARG A 4 -17.87 18.82 22.48
CA ARG A 4 -19.28 18.89 22.02
C ARG A 4 -19.59 19.35 20.59
N ASP A 5 -18.76 20.19 19.91
CA ASP A 5 -19.07 20.75 18.58
C ASP A 5 -17.83 21.05 17.71
N ARG A 6 -16.60 20.69 18.13
CA ARG A 6 -15.37 20.97 17.38
C ARG A 6 -14.30 19.91 17.58
N PHE A 7 -13.52 19.67 16.53
CA PHE A 7 -12.30 18.89 16.61
C PHE A 7 -11.15 19.74 17.16
N GLN A 8 -10.34 19.15 18.04
CA GLN A 8 -9.09 19.73 18.50
C GLN A 8 -7.94 18.90 17.94
N ILE A 9 -7.11 19.51 17.11
CA ILE A 9 -6.01 18.86 16.41
C ILE A 9 -4.70 19.39 16.98
N ALA A 10 -3.96 18.55 17.72
CA ALA A 10 -2.64 18.90 18.20
C ALA A 10 -1.62 18.70 17.07
N LEU A 11 -0.81 19.72 16.82
CA LEU A 11 0.28 19.69 15.83
C LEU A 11 1.60 19.33 16.51
N ALA A 12 2.59 18.91 15.70
CA ALA A 12 3.91 18.48 16.19
C ALA A 12 4.70 19.59 16.90
N ASP A 13 4.42 20.85 16.58
CA ASP A 13 5.02 22.03 17.19
C ASP A 13 4.38 22.41 18.54
N GLY A 14 3.41 21.62 19.04
CA GLY A 14 2.68 21.86 20.28
C GLY A 14 1.48 22.79 20.14
N THR A 15 1.21 23.35 18.97
CA THR A 15 0.03 24.17 18.73
C THR A 15 -1.23 23.31 18.60
N THR A 16 -2.41 23.92 18.81
CA THR A 16 -3.69 23.23 18.66
C THR A 16 -4.59 24.02 17.71
N VAL A 17 -5.15 23.31 16.71
CA VAL A 17 -6.12 23.86 15.77
C VAL A 17 -7.52 23.36 16.11
N SER A 18 -8.49 24.27 16.16
CA SER A 18 -9.90 23.93 16.35
C SER A 18 -10.63 23.97 15.02
N ALA A 19 -11.35 22.90 14.66
CA ALA A 19 -12.06 22.78 13.39
C ALA A 19 -13.48 22.27 13.59
N LYS A 20 -14.42 22.71 12.76
CA LYS A 20 -15.82 22.25 12.73
C LYS A 20 -15.96 20.91 11.99
N SER A 21 -15.09 20.69 11.01
CA SER A 21 -14.96 19.42 10.26
C SER A 21 -13.50 19.13 9.96
N VAL A 22 -13.19 17.86 9.68
CA VAL A 22 -11.83 17.39 9.37
C VAL A 22 -11.89 16.43 8.19
N ILE A 23 -11.03 16.63 7.20
CA ILE A 23 -10.77 15.64 6.16
C ILE A 23 -9.44 14.96 6.48
N TYR A 24 -9.48 13.68 6.81
CA TYR A 24 -8.32 12.88 7.12
C TYR A 24 -7.78 12.19 5.87
N ALA A 25 -6.61 12.59 5.42
CA ALA A 25 -5.99 12.12 4.17
C ALA A 25 -4.54 11.66 4.37
N ALA A 26 -4.26 10.98 5.50
CA ALA A 26 -2.89 10.61 5.90
C ALA A 26 -2.29 9.43 5.10
N GLY A 27 -3.07 8.80 4.21
CA GLY A 27 -2.60 7.75 3.33
C GLY A 27 -2.18 6.45 4.03
N THR A 28 -1.27 5.73 3.39
CA THR A 28 -0.70 4.46 3.86
C THR A 28 0.82 4.50 3.82
N SER A 29 1.46 3.69 4.67
CA SER A 29 2.89 3.43 4.61
C SER A 29 3.14 2.00 4.17
N TYR A 30 4.03 1.77 3.22
CA TYR A 30 4.45 0.42 2.85
C TYR A 30 5.26 -0.22 3.97
N ARG A 31 5.06 -1.50 4.18
CA ARG A 31 5.98 -2.30 4.99
C ARG A 31 7.31 -2.38 4.25
N LYS A 32 8.34 -1.80 4.82
CA LYS A 32 9.68 -1.78 4.22
C LYS A 32 10.29 -3.18 4.24
N LEU A 33 11.05 -3.49 3.20
CA LEU A 33 11.94 -4.64 3.18
C LEU A 33 13.15 -4.30 4.07
N ASP A 34 13.28 -5.01 5.18
CA ASP A 34 14.34 -4.76 6.19
C ASP A 34 15.55 -5.67 5.90
N VAL A 35 16.28 -5.35 4.85
CA VAL A 35 17.52 -6.04 4.46
C VAL A 35 18.52 -5.01 3.89
N PRO A 36 19.83 -5.28 3.96
CA PRO A 36 20.83 -4.42 3.31
C PRO A 36 20.52 -4.19 1.83
N GLY A 37 20.67 -2.95 1.36
CA GLY A 37 20.46 -2.54 -0.03
C GLY A 37 18.98 -2.34 -0.42
N ALA A 38 18.03 -2.43 0.51
CA ALA A 38 16.61 -2.21 0.21
C ALA A 38 16.27 -0.76 -0.21
N GLU A 39 17.20 0.16 -0.06
CA GLU A 39 17.10 1.57 -0.47
C GLU A 39 17.70 1.84 -1.87
N LEU A 40 18.30 0.84 -2.51
CA LEU A 40 18.94 1.00 -3.83
C LEU A 40 17.90 1.41 -4.89
N PRO A 41 18.27 2.29 -5.83
CA PRO A 41 17.49 2.54 -7.03
C PRO A 41 17.20 1.24 -7.78
N GLY A 42 15.92 0.95 -8.01
CA GLY A 42 15.44 -0.32 -8.57
C GLY A 42 14.67 -1.19 -7.56
N VAL A 43 14.62 -0.78 -6.29
CA VAL A 43 13.62 -1.28 -5.33
C VAL A 43 12.38 -0.41 -5.42
N SER A 44 11.22 -1.02 -5.65
CA SER A 44 9.93 -0.35 -5.78
C SER A 44 8.88 -1.01 -4.88
N TYR A 45 7.89 -0.23 -4.48
CA TYR A 45 6.71 -0.68 -3.71
C TYR A 45 5.41 -0.54 -4.52
N CYS A 46 5.50 -0.18 -5.82
CA CYS A 46 4.34 0.03 -6.69
C CYS A 46 4.63 -0.52 -8.09
N ALA A 47 4.16 -1.74 -8.39
CA ALA A 47 4.35 -2.36 -9.70
C ALA A 47 3.67 -1.56 -10.82
N THR A 48 2.48 -1.04 -10.60
CA THR A 48 1.73 -0.24 -11.59
C THR A 48 2.38 1.12 -11.87
N CYS A 49 3.14 1.68 -10.90
CA CYS A 49 3.84 2.95 -11.07
C CYS A 49 5.13 2.78 -11.89
N ASP A 50 5.92 1.77 -11.55
CA ASP A 50 7.30 1.63 -12.02
C ASP A 50 7.52 0.49 -13.02
N GLY A 51 6.53 -0.40 -13.18
CA GLY A 51 6.67 -1.62 -14.00
C GLY A 51 7.09 -1.33 -15.45
N ALA A 52 6.64 -0.24 -16.04
CA ALA A 52 6.97 0.14 -17.41
C ALA A 52 8.49 0.33 -17.64
N PHE A 53 9.27 0.70 -16.61
CA PHE A 53 10.73 0.86 -16.69
C PHE A 53 11.48 -0.49 -16.80
N TYR A 54 10.76 -1.60 -16.61
CA TYR A 54 11.32 -2.95 -16.59
C TYR A 54 10.90 -3.79 -17.80
N GLN A 55 10.49 -3.16 -18.91
CA GLN A 55 10.17 -3.86 -20.15
C GLN A 55 11.39 -4.66 -20.64
N GLY A 56 11.19 -5.96 -20.88
CA GLY A 56 12.23 -6.88 -21.33
C GLY A 56 13.31 -7.24 -20.30
N LYS A 57 13.17 -6.76 -19.06
CA LYS A 57 14.10 -7.00 -17.94
C LYS A 57 13.66 -8.14 -17.04
N THR A 58 14.56 -8.58 -16.19
CA THR A 58 14.28 -9.57 -15.13
C THR A 58 14.00 -8.86 -13.82
N VAL A 59 12.92 -9.21 -13.14
CA VAL A 59 12.52 -8.59 -11.87
C VAL A 59 12.14 -9.64 -10.83
N ALA A 60 12.17 -9.26 -9.55
CA ALA A 60 11.56 -10.04 -8.48
C ALA A 60 10.36 -9.30 -7.89
N VAL A 61 9.33 -10.06 -7.49
CA VAL A 61 8.23 -9.62 -6.63
C VAL A 61 8.35 -10.37 -5.31
N ILE A 62 8.43 -9.64 -4.21
CA ILE A 62 8.53 -10.20 -2.86
C ILE A 62 7.17 -10.13 -2.20
N GLY A 63 6.57 -11.28 -1.90
CA GLY A 63 5.27 -11.36 -1.23
C GLY A 63 4.52 -12.65 -1.50
N GLY A 64 3.28 -12.77 -1.01
CA GLY A 64 2.48 -14.00 -1.19
C GLY A 64 0.99 -13.80 -0.94
N GLY A 65 0.52 -12.56 -0.92
CA GLY A 65 -0.90 -12.20 -0.90
C GLY A 65 -1.40 -11.77 -2.27
N ASP A 66 -2.67 -11.39 -2.38
CA ASP A 66 -3.32 -10.96 -3.62
C ASP A 66 -2.55 -9.86 -4.35
N THR A 67 -2.02 -8.87 -3.62
CA THR A 67 -1.19 -7.80 -4.19
C THR A 67 0.05 -8.36 -4.87
N ALA A 68 0.81 -9.24 -4.21
CA ALA A 68 2.05 -9.78 -4.78
C ALA A 68 1.81 -10.61 -6.04
N LEU A 69 0.77 -11.45 -6.04
CA LEU A 69 0.43 -12.25 -7.21
C LEU A 69 -0.12 -11.38 -8.34
N GLY A 70 -0.94 -10.38 -8.01
CA GLY A 70 -1.43 -9.39 -8.98
C GLY A 70 -0.30 -8.56 -9.60
N ASP A 71 0.64 -8.11 -8.79
CA ASP A 71 1.84 -7.39 -9.24
C ASP A 71 2.72 -8.27 -10.14
N ALA A 72 2.92 -9.55 -9.79
CA ALA A 72 3.66 -10.50 -10.62
C ALA A 72 3.01 -10.70 -11.98
N LEU A 73 1.69 -10.89 -12.03
CA LEU A 73 0.92 -11.01 -13.28
C LEU A 73 0.96 -9.71 -14.11
N TYR A 74 0.89 -8.56 -13.46
CA TYR A 74 1.01 -7.28 -14.15
C TYR A 74 2.40 -7.11 -14.78
N LEU A 75 3.47 -7.36 -14.03
CA LEU A 75 4.85 -7.26 -14.49
C LEU A 75 5.17 -8.29 -15.57
N ALA A 76 4.61 -9.50 -15.50
CA ALA A 76 4.83 -10.55 -16.49
C ALA A 76 4.41 -10.16 -17.92
N ARG A 77 3.50 -9.17 -18.07
CA ARG A 77 3.08 -8.66 -19.37
C ARG A 77 4.18 -7.89 -20.11
N MET A 78 5.20 -7.43 -19.39
CA MET A 78 6.24 -6.56 -19.96
C MET A 78 7.66 -7.02 -19.60
N ALA A 79 7.88 -7.64 -18.47
CA ALA A 79 9.16 -8.16 -18.05
C ALA A 79 9.53 -9.44 -18.82
N LYS A 80 10.83 -9.71 -18.98
CA LYS A 80 11.34 -10.96 -19.54
C LYS A 80 11.08 -12.13 -18.58
N THR A 81 11.35 -11.93 -17.31
CA THR A 81 11.19 -12.95 -16.25
C THR A 81 10.77 -12.25 -14.96
N VAL A 82 9.83 -12.84 -14.23
CA VAL A 82 9.39 -12.40 -12.92
C VAL A 82 9.64 -13.51 -11.91
N TYR A 83 10.56 -13.31 -10.96
CA TYR A 83 10.71 -14.18 -9.81
C TYR A 83 9.68 -13.80 -8.75
N LEU A 84 8.75 -14.69 -8.41
CA LEU A 84 7.82 -14.49 -7.29
C LEU A 84 8.38 -15.15 -6.04
N VAL A 85 9.01 -14.34 -5.19
CA VAL A 85 9.72 -14.79 -3.98
C VAL A 85 8.78 -14.78 -2.78
N HIS A 86 8.57 -15.93 -2.16
CA HIS A 86 7.70 -16.07 -1.00
C HIS A 86 8.34 -16.91 0.10
N ARG A 87 8.21 -16.46 1.36
CA ARG A 87 8.83 -17.08 2.54
C ARG A 87 8.21 -18.43 2.97
N ARG A 88 7.08 -18.81 2.41
CA ARG A 88 6.35 -20.07 2.74
C ARG A 88 6.18 -20.90 1.47
N ASP A 89 5.76 -22.13 1.64
CA ASP A 89 5.40 -23.04 0.54
C ASP A 89 4.07 -22.69 -0.12
N ALA A 90 3.12 -22.13 0.65
CA ALA A 90 1.78 -21.81 0.19
C ALA A 90 1.50 -20.30 0.20
N PHE A 91 0.92 -19.79 -0.89
CA PHE A 91 0.45 -18.42 -1.00
C PHE A 91 -0.87 -18.22 -0.23
N ARG A 92 -1.07 -16.98 0.27
CA ARG A 92 -2.32 -16.56 0.92
C ARG A 92 -3.31 -15.91 -0.05
N ALA A 93 -2.88 -15.69 -1.28
CA ALA A 93 -3.70 -15.12 -2.35
C ALA A 93 -4.89 -16.04 -2.69
N ASN A 94 -5.94 -15.48 -3.27
CA ASN A 94 -7.09 -16.25 -3.73
C ASN A 94 -6.70 -17.28 -4.81
N ALA A 95 -7.49 -18.35 -4.94
CA ALA A 95 -7.17 -19.48 -5.82
C ALA A 95 -7.08 -19.10 -7.31
N ALA A 96 -7.89 -18.14 -7.76
CA ALA A 96 -7.86 -17.69 -9.16
C ALA A 96 -6.54 -17.00 -9.53
N LEU A 97 -6.01 -16.14 -8.65
CA LEU A 97 -4.69 -15.52 -8.84
C LEU A 97 -3.57 -16.56 -8.82
N GLN A 98 -3.63 -17.52 -7.89
CA GLN A 98 -2.65 -18.60 -7.83
C GLN A 98 -2.62 -19.43 -9.11
N GLU A 99 -3.78 -19.77 -9.67
CA GLU A 99 -3.87 -20.51 -10.92
C GLU A 99 -3.34 -19.69 -12.11
N SER A 100 -3.70 -18.41 -12.20
CA SER A 100 -3.20 -17.51 -13.23
C SER A 100 -1.66 -17.39 -13.21
N VAL A 101 -1.09 -17.29 -12.01
CA VAL A 101 0.38 -17.22 -11.83
C VAL A 101 1.05 -18.51 -12.30
N LYS A 102 0.50 -19.69 -11.97
CA LYS A 102 1.04 -20.98 -12.40
C LYS A 102 1.00 -21.19 -13.93
N GLN A 103 -0.01 -20.61 -14.58
CA GLN A 103 -0.17 -20.69 -16.04
C GLN A 103 0.66 -19.66 -16.81
N THR A 104 1.31 -18.72 -16.13
CA THR A 104 2.09 -17.65 -16.75
C THR A 104 3.56 -18.09 -16.89
N GLU A 105 4.00 -18.38 -18.13
CA GLU A 105 5.28 -19.03 -18.44
C GLU A 105 6.52 -18.29 -17.93
N ASN A 106 6.49 -16.96 -17.91
CA ASN A 106 7.63 -16.14 -17.48
C ASN A 106 7.61 -15.74 -16.01
N ILE A 107 6.71 -16.34 -15.21
CA ILE A 107 6.75 -16.25 -13.75
C ILE A 107 7.41 -17.48 -13.16
N VAL A 108 8.50 -17.28 -12.44
CA VAL A 108 9.23 -18.33 -11.71
C VAL A 108 8.88 -18.25 -10.24
N LEU A 109 8.27 -19.31 -9.69
CA LEU A 109 7.93 -19.40 -8.29
C LEU A 109 9.17 -19.76 -7.45
N VAL A 110 9.50 -18.93 -6.48
CA VAL A 110 10.59 -19.14 -5.52
C VAL A 110 9.99 -19.12 -4.12
N THR A 111 9.44 -20.26 -3.71
CA THR A 111 8.81 -20.47 -2.40
C THR A 111 9.83 -20.89 -1.34
N ASN A 112 9.47 -20.82 -0.05
CA ASN A 112 10.38 -21.07 1.07
C ASN A 112 11.68 -20.26 0.99
N ALA A 113 11.58 -19.04 0.48
CA ALA A 113 12.70 -18.16 0.20
C ALA A 113 12.51 -16.81 0.92
N VAL A 114 13.52 -16.40 1.65
CA VAL A 114 13.55 -15.15 2.41
C VAL A 114 14.64 -14.25 1.84
N PRO A 115 14.34 -13.02 1.41
CA PRO A 115 15.35 -12.06 1.02
C PRO A 115 16.34 -11.78 2.17
N THR A 116 17.63 -11.76 1.85
CA THR A 116 18.71 -11.48 2.80
C THR A 116 19.50 -10.22 2.46
N ALA A 117 19.57 -9.85 1.19
CA ALA A 117 20.13 -8.57 0.75
C ALA A 117 19.67 -8.23 -0.68
N VAL A 118 19.52 -6.95 -0.97
CA VAL A 118 19.48 -6.44 -2.34
C VAL A 118 20.90 -6.00 -2.71
N VAL A 119 21.38 -6.46 -3.86
CA VAL A 119 22.77 -6.26 -4.30
C VAL A 119 22.82 -5.30 -5.47
N GLY A 120 23.82 -4.41 -5.47
CA GLY A 120 24.10 -3.47 -6.54
C GLY A 120 25.02 -2.35 -6.08
N GLU A 121 25.66 -1.66 -7.02
CA GLU A 121 26.48 -0.49 -6.72
C GLU A 121 25.68 0.81 -6.80
N LYS A 122 25.13 1.13 -7.97
CA LYS A 122 24.33 2.34 -8.24
C LYS A 122 22.84 2.04 -8.33
N ARG A 123 22.50 0.79 -8.60
CA ARG A 123 21.15 0.28 -8.75
C ARG A 123 21.14 -1.23 -8.51
N VAL A 124 19.96 -1.79 -8.35
CA VAL A 124 19.76 -3.24 -8.21
C VAL A 124 20.39 -4.00 -9.37
N SER A 125 21.14 -5.06 -9.08
CA SER A 125 21.72 -6.03 -10.02
C SER A 125 21.45 -7.46 -9.62
N ALA A 126 21.15 -7.73 -8.34
CA ALA A 126 20.77 -9.05 -7.86
C ALA A 126 19.95 -8.98 -6.55
N LEU A 127 19.29 -10.07 -6.23
CA LEU A 127 18.64 -10.32 -4.93
C LEU A 127 19.24 -11.57 -4.31
N ARG A 128 19.83 -11.46 -3.12
CA ARG A 128 20.22 -12.61 -2.32
C ARG A 128 19.06 -13.08 -1.49
N ILE A 129 18.89 -14.39 -1.47
CA ILE A 129 17.84 -15.06 -0.70
C ILE A 129 18.42 -16.22 0.09
N ASP A 130 17.81 -16.54 1.20
CA ASP A 130 17.91 -17.85 1.83
C ASP A 130 16.76 -18.70 1.27
N HIS A 131 17.10 -19.71 0.47
CA HIS A 131 16.15 -20.61 -0.17
C HIS A 131 16.26 -22.00 0.46
N ASN A 132 15.28 -22.38 1.29
CA ASN A 132 15.30 -23.63 2.05
C ASN A 132 16.56 -23.80 2.93
N GLY A 133 17.07 -22.72 3.52
CA GLY A 133 18.30 -22.76 4.35
C GLY A 133 19.60 -22.74 3.54
N GLN A 134 19.54 -22.50 2.23
CA GLN A 134 20.70 -22.37 1.35
C GLN A 134 20.77 -20.97 0.75
N PRO A 135 21.94 -20.30 0.77
CA PRO A 135 22.10 -19.01 0.12
C PRO A 135 22.05 -19.15 -1.41
N GLU A 136 21.24 -18.32 -2.05
CA GLU A 136 21.09 -18.24 -3.49
C GLU A 136 21.10 -16.76 -3.92
N GLU A 137 21.58 -16.49 -5.14
CA GLU A 137 21.58 -15.14 -5.73
C GLU A 137 20.81 -15.14 -7.05
N LEU A 138 19.77 -14.33 -7.14
CA LEU A 138 18.96 -14.12 -8.33
C LEU A 138 19.46 -12.87 -9.05
N ILE A 139 20.00 -13.03 -10.25
CA ILE A 139 20.43 -11.89 -11.08
C ILE A 139 19.20 -11.24 -11.70
N LEU A 140 19.01 -9.93 -11.44
CA LEU A 140 17.82 -9.20 -11.87
C LEU A 140 18.06 -7.68 -11.86
N ASP A 141 17.15 -6.95 -12.50
CA ASP A 141 17.26 -5.50 -12.72
C ASP A 141 16.42 -4.68 -11.73
N GLY A 142 15.48 -5.32 -11.02
CA GLY A 142 14.61 -4.62 -10.09
C GLY A 142 13.87 -5.53 -9.12
N VAL A 143 13.50 -4.98 -7.97
CA VAL A 143 12.79 -5.67 -6.89
C VAL A 143 11.52 -4.91 -6.57
N PHE A 144 10.38 -5.58 -6.62
CA PHE A 144 9.07 -5.06 -6.23
C PHE A 144 8.64 -5.67 -4.90
N VAL A 145 8.42 -4.83 -3.90
CA VAL A 145 8.12 -5.27 -2.53
C VAL A 145 6.63 -5.18 -2.29
N ALA A 146 5.96 -6.33 -2.20
CA ALA A 146 4.51 -6.47 -2.02
C ALA A 146 4.17 -7.25 -0.72
N ILE A 147 4.79 -6.85 0.41
CA ILE A 147 4.61 -7.49 1.73
C ILE A 147 3.53 -6.80 2.58
N GLY A 148 2.78 -5.89 1.98
CA GLY A 148 1.63 -5.19 2.55
C GLY A 148 1.89 -3.73 2.84
N SER A 149 0.79 -3.02 3.11
CA SER A 149 0.76 -1.62 3.56
C SER A 149 0.06 -1.52 4.92
N VAL A 150 0.32 -0.43 5.61
CA VAL A 150 -0.30 -0.08 6.88
C VAL A 150 -0.95 1.28 6.73
N PRO A 151 -2.27 1.40 6.93
CA PRO A 151 -2.92 2.71 6.91
C PRO A 151 -2.46 3.56 8.10
N ASN A 152 -2.23 4.84 7.84
CA ASN A 152 -1.79 5.78 8.88
C ASN A 152 -3.00 6.26 9.69
N THR A 153 -3.62 5.37 10.47
CA THR A 153 -4.88 5.60 11.20
C THR A 153 -4.71 5.68 12.72
N GLU A 154 -3.48 5.70 13.21
CA GLU A 154 -3.21 5.74 14.66
C GLU A 154 -3.99 6.84 15.40
N PRO A 155 -4.06 8.11 14.88
CA PRO A 155 -4.82 9.17 15.54
C PRO A 155 -6.33 8.95 15.57
N LEU A 156 -6.85 8.03 14.75
CA LEU A 156 -8.30 7.76 14.64
C LEU A 156 -8.76 6.55 15.44
N ARG A 157 -7.86 5.83 16.12
CA ARG A 157 -8.22 4.69 16.96
C ARG A 157 -9.17 5.09 18.09
N GLY A 158 -10.31 4.39 18.13
CA GLY A 158 -11.37 4.69 19.11
C GLY A 158 -12.18 5.95 18.82
N LEU A 159 -11.92 6.65 17.70
CA LEU A 159 -12.68 7.81 17.25
C LEU A 159 -13.58 7.47 16.05
N ALA A 160 -13.09 6.71 15.10
CA ALA A 160 -13.84 6.29 13.93
C ALA A 160 -13.72 4.77 13.72
N ASP A 161 -14.69 4.20 12.99
CA ASP A 161 -14.70 2.77 12.67
C ASP A 161 -13.57 2.43 11.69
N LEU A 162 -12.77 1.44 12.07
CA LEU A 162 -11.75 0.85 11.23
C LEU A 162 -12.16 -0.56 10.80
N ASP A 163 -11.65 -1.01 9.65
CA ASP A 163 -11.78 -2.40 9.23
C ASP A 163 -10.77 -3.31 9.95
N ALA A 164 -10.81 -4.61 9.65
CA ALA A 164 -9.89 -5.60 10.23
C ALA A 164 -8.41 -5.37 9.86
N HIS A 165 -8.14 -4.55 8.84
CA HIS A 165 -6.80 -4.20 8.38
C HIS A 165 -6.35 -2.81 8.85
N GLY A 166 -7.20 -2.10 9.59
CA GLY A 166 -6.94 -0.78 10.15
C GLY A 166 -7.30 0.39 9.22
N TYR A 167 -7.94 0.18 8.08
CA TYR A 167 -8.42 1.24 7.19
C TYR A 167 -9.69 1.88 7.73
N VAL A 168 -9.83 3.21 7.55
CA VAL A 168 -11.06 3.92 7.91
C VAL A 168 -12.21 3.43 7.05
N LYS A 169 -13.31 2.99 7.68
CA LYS A 169 -14.53 2.63 6.96
C LYS A 169 -15.22 3.89 6.46
N ALA A 170 -15.13 4.16 5.17
CA ALA A 170 -15.79 5.27 4.50
C ALA A 170 -16.11 4.91 3.05
N GLY A 171 -17.24 5.39 2.55
CA GLY A 171 -17.64 5.30 1.14
C GLY A 171 -16.91 6.29 0.24
N GLU A 172 -17.35 6.44 -0.99
CA GLU A 172 -16.81 7.41 -1.95
C GLU A 172 -17.09 8.86 -1.55
N ASP A 173 -18.12 9.09 -0.75
CA ASP A 173 -18.45 10.36 -0.12
C ASP A 173 -17.49 10.75 1.01
N GLY A 174 -16.63 9.83 1.43
CA GLY A 174 -15.68 10.00 2.50
C GLY A 174 -16.27 10.06 3.91
N ILE A 175 -17.59 9.89 4.07
CA ILE A 175 -18.27 9.96 5.38
C ILE A 175 -17.80 8.81 6.27
N THR A 176 -17.41 9.13 7.51
CA THR A 176 -17.00 8.15 8.52
C THR A 176 -18.08 7.93 9.57
N SER A 177 -17.85 7.03 10.52
CA SER A 177 -18.75 6.81 11.67
C SER A 177 -18.77 7.98 12.68
N LEU A 178 -17.86 8.95 12.56
CA LEU A 178 -17.80 10.13 13.41
C LEU A 178 -18.28 11.36 12.62
N ASP A 179 -19.36 11.98 13.05
CA ASP A 179 -19.93 13.17 12.42
C ASP A 179 -18.90 14.30 12.28
N GLY A 180 -18.80 14.87 11.05
CA GLY A 180 -17.85 15.92 10.72
C GLY A 180 -16.42 15.44 10.46
N LEU A 181 -16.12 14.14 10.60
CA LEU A 181 -14.86 13.53 10.17
C LEU A 181 -15.06 12.81 8.83
N PHE A 182 -14.26 13.17 7.86
CA PHE A 182 -14.24 12.57 6.54
C PHE A 182 -12.88 11.90 6.27
N ALA A 183 -12.85 10.85 5.46
CA ALA A 183 -11.62 10.15 5.11
C ALA A 183 -11.43 10.07 3.60
N ALA A 184 -10.26 10.53 3.12
CA ALA A 184 -9.91 10.59 1.70
C ALA A 184 -8.62 9.81 1.40
N GLY A 185 -8.54 9.24 0.20
CA GLY A 185 -7.35 8.58 -0.31
C GLY A 185 -7.11 7.19 0.28
N ASP A 186 -5.84 6.80 0.33
CA ASP A 186 -5.44 5.42 0.61
C ASP A 186 -5.68 4.97 2.05
N VAL A 187 -5.96 5.88 2.95
CA VAL A 187 -6.23 5.60 4.37
C VAL A 187 -7.60 4.94 4.60
N ARG A 188 -8.54 5.07 3.65
CA ARG A 188 -9.88 4.48 3.76
C ARG A 188 -10.02 3.15 3.03
N THR A 189 -11.13 2.46 3.31
CA THR A 189 -11.53 1.24 2.61
C THR A 189 -11.83 1.53 1.14
N LYS A 190 -11.05 0.95 0.22
CA LYS A 190 -11.22 1.09 -1.23
C LYS A 190 -10.49 -0.03 -1.98
N LEU A 191 -10.91 -0.27 -3.22
CA LEU A 191 -10.31 -1.29 -4.07
C LEU A 191 -8.96 -0.83 -4.65
N LEU A 192 -8.93 0.35 -5.25
CA LEU A 192 -7.76 0.87 -5.97
C LEU A 192 -7.14 2.06 -5.22
N ARG A 193 -5.83 1.98 -4.98
CA ARG A 193 -5.02 3.01 -4.32
C ARG A 193 -4.07 3.61 -5.34
N GLN A 194 -4.45 4.75 -5.91
CA GLN A 194 -3.71 5.52 -6.91
C GLN A 194 -3.96 7.01 -6.70
N VAL A 195 -3.05 7.86 -7.18
CA VAL A 195 -3.15 9.33 -7.05
C VAL A 195 -4.50 9.85 -7.57
N VAL A 196 -4.96 9.37 -8.73
CA VAL A 196 -6.23 9.79 -9.31
C VAL A 196 -7.43 9.45 -8.42
N THR A 197 -7.44 8.27 -7.78
CA THR A 197 -8.53 7.90 -6.86
C THR A 197 -8.44 8.64 -5.54
N ALA A 198 -7.25 8.97 -5.07
CA ALA A 198 -7.05 9.79 -3.88
C ALA A 198 -7.51 11.24 -4.12
N ALA A 199 -7.23 11.81 -5.30
CA ALA A 199 -7.70 13.14 -5.69
C ALA A 199 -9.23 13.20 -5.81
N ALA A 200 -9.86 12.17 -6.39
CA ALA A 200 -11.32 12.06 -6.48
C ALA A 200 -11.97 11.99 -5.08
N ASP A 201 -11.41 11.18 -4.17
CA ASP A 201 -11.88 11.13 -2.78
C ASP A 201 -11.80 12.51 -2.11
N GLY A 202 -10.70 13.23 -2.31
CA GLY A 202 -10.52 14.57 -1.75
C GLY A 202 -11.61 15.54 -2.22
N ALA A 203 -11.93 15.52 -3.52
CA ALA A 203 -13.00 16.34 -4.08
C ALA A 203 -14.38 15.99 -3.49
N ASN A 204 -14.69 14.70 -3.38
CA ASN A 204 -15.93 14.22 -2.77
C ASN A 204 -16.03 14.62 -1.29
N CYS A 205 -14.94 14.47 -0.53
CA CYS A 205 -14.90 14.87 0.88
C CYS A 205 -15.13 16.37 1.09
N VAL A 206 -14.65 17.23 0.17
CA VAL A 206 -14.91 18.67 0.25
C VAL A 206 -16.40 18.96 0.12
N ALA A 207 -17.08 18.33 -0.87
CA ALA A 207 -18.53 18.49 -1.05
C ALA A 207 -19.31 17.97 0.18
N SER A 208 -18.92 16.82 0.74
CA SER A 208 -19.55 16.26 1.93
C SER A 208 -19.33 17.13 3.16
N ALA A 209 -18.12 17.68 3.33
CA ALA A 209 -17.82 18.60 4.43
C ALA A 209 -18.59 19.92 4.34
N GLU A 210 -18.72 20.49 3.14
CA GLU A 210 -19.54 21.68 2.91
C GLU A 210 -21.01 21.43 3.28
N GLN A 211 -21.58 20.32 2.78
CA GLN A 211 -22.95 19.96 3.13
C GLN A 211 -23.15 19.78 4.64
N TYR A 212 -22.20 19.11 5.31
CA TYR A 212 -22.23 18.94 6.78
C TYR A 212 -22.21 20.29 7.50
N LEU A 213 -21.36 21.21 7.10
CA LEU A 213 -21.24 22.54 7.70
C LEU A 213 -22.52 23.34 7.53
N LEU A 214 -23.13 23.35 6.33
CA LEU A 214 -24.42 24.03 6.05
C LEU A 214 -25.57 23.48 6.89
N GLN A 215 -25.67 22.15 7.00
CA GLN A 215 -26.72 21.50 7.81
C GLN A 215 -26.58 21.78 9.31
N ASN A 216 -25.37 22.06 9.77
CA ASN A 216 -25.08 22.30 11.19
C ASN A 216 -24.77 23.77 11.52
N GLU A 217 -25.06 24.69 10.61
CA GLU A 217 -24.73 26.11 10.76
C GLU A 217 -25.29 26.75 12.04
N LYS A 218 -26.44 26.29 12.50
CA LYS A 218 -27.09 26.73 13.75
C LYS A 218 -26.50 26.15 15.04
N ARG A 219 -25.55 25.17 14.91
CA ARG A 219 -24.88 24.55 16.07
C ARG A 219 -23.58 25.25 16.49
N TRP A 220 -23.14 26.21 15.70
CA TRP A 220 -21.89 26.95 15.91
C TRP A 220 -22.19 28.39 16.36
#